data_847e1ea5a6dcefae61c3de6f251fb6ce
#
_entry.id   847e1ea5a6dcefae61c3de6f251fb6ce
#
_cell.length_a   1.000
_cell.length_b   1.000
_cell.length_c   1.000
_cell.angle_alpha   90.00
_cell.angle_beta   90.00
_cell.angle_gamma   90.00
#
_symmetry.space_group_name_H-M   'P 1'
#
loop_
_entity.id
_entity.type
_entity.pdbx_description
1 polymer ?
#
loop_
_entity_poly.entity_id
_entity_poly.type
_entity_poly.pdbx_seq_one_letter_code
_entity_poly.pdbx_strand_id
1 'polypeptide(L)'
;MLPKIHVSKKYFNKLDLSKVTSPSFVIDLKIIRENLSLLKKIKLKTDVKILLALKAFSLKKTGPLISKYLDGTCASGLNEAKFGKKFFPGIVSTYSPAFKKDEIEEIIKFSNHIIFNSINQINKFSDKLVSKKHVSVGIRINPMYSEVKTKKYNTCGYQSRLGIHLNQLKNLNFNNINGLHFHSLCEQNFSTLERTWEKIFPRIKPYLKYLKWINLGGGHHITRNDYDINGLIKFLNQIKLKTKCQIYLEPGEAVVFQSGIIVGEILDLIKSSNAKTPHIAITDISATCHMPDVIEAPYKPTLLNEPLEGKEVMIGGPSCLAGDIFGKYKFKTLPNLGDK
;
A
#
# COMPACT_ATOMS: atom_id res chain seq x y z
N MET A 1 5.20 16.60 -11.86
CA MET A 1 4.38 17.00 -10.71
C MET A 1 3.32 15.94 -10.54
N LEU A 2 3.28 15.26 -9.39
CA LEU A 2 2.15 14.42 -9.03
C LEU A 2 0.92 15.33 -8.90
N PRO A 3 -0.29 14.91 -9.33
CA PRO A 3 -1.48 15.72 -9.13
C PRO A 3 -1.65 16.00 -7.64
N LYS A 4 -1.94 17.26 -7.28
CA LYS A 4 -2.22 17.64 -5.88
C LYS A 4 -3.34 16.74 -5.36
N ILE A 5 -3.01 15.85 -4.43
CA ILE A 5 -4.00 15.03 -3.72
C ILE A 5 -4.77 16.00 -2.83
N HIS A 6 -5.96 16.41 -3.26
CA HIS A 6 -6.85 17.18 -2.41
C HIS A 6 -7.48 16.20 -1.43
N VAL A 7 -6.94 16.14 -0.21
CA VAL A 7 -7.69 15.58 0.93
C VAL A 7 -9.07 16.23 0.90
N SER A 8 -10.13 15.45 0.93
CA SER A 8 -11.47 16.01 0.90
C SER A 8 -11.67 16.89 2.14
N LYS A 9 -11.44 18.21 1.97
CA LYS A 9 -11.61 19.22 3.01
C LYS A 9 -12.96 19.09 3.73
N LYS A 10 -13.97 18.55 3.03
CA LYS A 10 -15.34 18.37 3.50
C LYS A 10 -15.45 17.55 4.79
N TYR A 11 -14.57 16.55 4.99
CA TYR A 11 -14.68 15.62 6.12
C TYR A 11 -14.02 16.13 7.41
N PHE A 12 -12.89 16.84 7.29
CA PHE A 12 -12.10 17.27 8.45
C PHE A 12 -12.31 18.74 8.85
N ASN A 13 -12.96 19.57 8.01
CA ASN A 13 -13.19 20.99 8.30
C ASN A 13 -14.08 21.27 9.53
N LYS A 14 -14.83 20.26 9.99
CA LYS A 14 -15.70 20.37 11.17
C LYS A 14 -15.08 19.77 12.43
N LEU A 15 -13.84 19.29 12.33
CA LEU A 15 -13.15 18.71 13.48
C LEU A 15 -12.71 19.82 14.42
N ASP A 16 -13.13 19.71 15.67
CA ASP A 16 -12.64 20.58 16.75
C ASP A 16 -11.27 20.10 17.21
N LEU A 17 -10.23 20.72 16.67
CA LEU A 17 -8.83 20.33 16.94
C LEU A 17 -8.47 20.50 18.41
N SER A 18 -9.15 21.39 19.18
CA SER A 18 -8.87 21.57 20.60
C SER A 18 -9.11 20.29 21.42
N LYS A 19 -10.01 19.41 20.93
CA LYS A 19 -10.33 18.11 21.53
C LYS A 19 -9.43 16.96 21.08
N VAL A 20 -8.51 17.21 20.16
CA VAL A 20 -7.62 16.19 19.64
C VAL A 20 -6.30 16.26 20.40
N THR A 21 -5.89 15.15 20.98
CA THR A 21 -4.53 15.03 21.57
C THR A 21 -3.49 15.11 20.48
N SER A 22 -2.40 15.85 20.69
CA SER A 22 -1.26 15.94 19.80
C SER A 22 -0.04 15.18 20.39
N PRO A 23 0.75 14.49 19.55
CA PRO A 23 0.54 14.17 18.14
C PRO A 23 -0.49 13.06 17.96
N SER A 24 -1.32 13.13 16.91
CA SER A 24 -2.31 12.09 16.62
C SER A 24 -2.60 11.91 15.13
N PHE A 25 -2.80 10.66 14.71
CA PHE A 25 -3.51 10.37 13.46
C PHE A 25 -5.00 10.31 13.73
N VAL A 26 -5.77 11.14 13.02
CA VAL A 26 -7.23 11.16 13.08
C VAL A 26 -7.78 10.48 11.85
N ILE A 27 -8.56 9.42 12.04
CA ILE A 27 -9.08 8.59 10.95
C ILE A 27 -10.60 8.71 10.87
N ASP A 28 -11.15 9.02 9.70
CA ASP A 28 -12.57 9.02 9.43
C ASP A 28 -13.04 7.65 8.91
N LEU A 29 -13.74 6.91 9.73
CA LEU A 29 -14.29 5.59 9.39
C LEU A 29 -15.38 5.64 8.32
N LYS A 30 -16.02 6.79 8.09
CA LYS A 30 -17.02 6.94 7.03
C LYS A 30 -16.34 6.88 5.66
N ILE A 31 -15.21 7.59 5.49
CA ILE A 31 -14.44 7.56 4.25
C ILE A 31 -13.93 6.13 3.99
N ILE A 32 -13.40 5.46 5.02
CA ILE A 32 -12.99 4.04 4.89
C ILE A 32 -14.17 3.18 4.41
N ARG A 33 -15.38 3.37 4.96
CA ARG A 33 -16.57 2.63 4.50
C ARG A 33 -16.92 2.91 3.03
N GLU A 34 -16.80 4.16 2.58
CA GLU A 34 -17.07 4.55 1.20
C GLU A 34 -16.07 3.85 0.26
N ASN A 35 -14.77 3.88 0.58
CA ASN A 35 -13.72 3.18 -0.15
C ASN A 35 -13.97 1.65 -0.19
N LEU A 36 -14.28 1.06 0.95
CA LEU A 36 -14.58 -0.36 1.06
C LEU A 36 -15.84 -0.76 0.27
N SER A 37 -16.85 0.10 0.24
CA SER A 37 -18.08 -0.14 -0.54
C SER A 37 -17.80 -0.18 -2.04
N LEU A 38 -16.90 0.69 -2.54
CA LEU A 38 -16.44 0.65 -3.92
C LEU A 38 -15.69 -0.66 -4.23
N LEU A 39 -14.77 -1.06 -3.36
CA LEU A 39 -14.03 -2.32 -3.51
C LEU A 39 -14.97 -3.53 -3.49
N LYS A 40 -15.97 -3.53 -2.60
CA LYS A 40 -17.01 -4.57 -2.57
C LYS A 40 -17.82 -4.62 -3.87
N LYS A 41 -18.16 -3.47 -4.45
CA LYS A 41 -18.84 -3.41 -5.77
C LYS A 41 -18.02 -4.09 -6.87
N ILE A 42 -16.69 -3.89 -6.88
CA ILE A 42 -15.79 -4.55 -7.82
C ILE A 42 -15.83 -6.07 -7.59
N LYS A 43 -15.68 -6.53 -6.34
CA LYS A 43 -15.78 -7.96 -5.99
C LYS A 43 -17.07 -8.60 -6.52
N LEU A 44 -18.21 -7.98 -6.25
CA LEU A 44 -19.52 -8.52 -6.64
C LEU A 44 -19.69 -8.63 -8.17
N LYS A 45 -19.03 -7.74 -8.94
CA LYS A 45 -19.12 -7.74 -10.41
C LYS A 45 -18.09 -8.64 -11.09
N THR A 46 -17.06 -9.08 -10.38
CA THR A 46 -15.91 -9.78 -11.00
C THR A 46 -15.58 -11.10 -10.29
N ASP A 47 -16.12 -11.31 -9.08
CA ASP A 47 -15.77 -12.45 -8.20
C ASP A 47 -14.24 -12.56 -7.96
N VAL A 48 -13.53 -11.43 -7.94
CA VAL A 48 -12.14 -11.36 -7.50
C VAL A 48 -12.06 -11.33 -5.99
N LYS A 49 -10.96 -11.79 -5.44
CA LYS A 49 -10.64 -11.67 -4.02
C LYS A 49 -9.80 -10.42 -3.78
N ILE A 50 -10.13 -9.65 -2.74
CA ILE A 50 -9.40 -8.43 -2.40
C ILE A 50 -8.84 -8.56 -0.99
N LEU A 51 -7.52 -8.41 -0.86
CA LEU A 51 -6.78 -8.50 0.39
C LEU A 51 -6.21 -7.12 0.77
N LEU A 52 -6.35 -6.73 2.04
CA LEU A 52 -5.69 -5.50 2.54
C LEU A 52 -4.18 -5.71 2.64
N ALA A 53 -3.39 -4.84 2.05
CA ALA A 53 -1.94 -4.82 2.25
C ALA A 53 -1.57 -4.21 3.62
N LEU A 54 -1.20 -5.06 4.59
CA LEU A 54 -0.91 -4.64 5.97
C LEU A 54 0.25 -3.66 6.08
N LYS A 55 1.25 -3.77 5.21
CA LYS A 55 2.38 -2.82 5.15
C LYS A 55 1.95 -1.37 4.91
N ALA A 56 0.81 -1.15 4.26
CA ALA A 56 0.29 0.18 3.98
C ALA A 56 -0.70 0.66 5.05
N PHE A 57 -1.43 -0.26 5.66
CA PHE A 57 -2.38 0.09 6.72
C PHE A 57 -2.68 -1.12 7.62
N SER A 58 -2.44 -0.97 8.93
CA SER A 58 -2.57 -2.07 9.91
C SER A 58 -3.20 -1.64 11.25
N LEU A 59 -4.12 -0.68 11.24
CA LEU A 59 -4.80 -0.25 12.46
C LEU A 59 -5.79 -1.32 12.94
N LYS A 60 -5.44 -2.05 14.01
CA LYS A 60 -6.22 -3.20 14.53
C LYS A 60 -7.69 -2.92 14.78
N LYS A 61 -8.04 -1.71 15.26
CA LYS A 61 -9.44 -1.33 15.56
C LYS A 61 -10.32 -1.29 14.30
N THR A 62 -9.76 -1.17 13.12
CA THR A 62 -10.50 -1.18 11.85
C THR A 62 -10.73 -2.58 11.30
N GLY A 63 -10.07 -3.60 11.84
CA GLY A 63 -10.16 -4.99 11.38
C GLY A 63 -11.59 -5.50 11.23
N PRO A 64 -12.46 -5.39 12.24
CA PRO A 64 -13.87 -5.84 12.15
C PRO A 64 -14.66 -5.12 11.04
N LEU A 65 -14.35 -3.85 10.78
CA LEU A 65 -14.97 -3.10 9.69
C LEU A 65 -14.47 -3.62 8.33
N ILE A 66 -13.16 -3.69 8.13
CA ILE A 66 -12.53 -4.05 6.86
C ILE A 66 -12.89 -5.48 6.45
N SER A 67 -12.90 -6.42 7.39
CA SER A 67 -13.21 -7.84 7.13
C SER A 67 -14.66 -8.10 6.70
N LYS A 68 -15.58 -7.14 6.88
CA LYS A 68 -16.94 -7.22 6.32
C LYS A 68 -16.99 -6.98 4.80
N TYR A 69 -15.92 -6.42 4.23
CA TYR A 69 -15.86 -6.02 2.83
C TYR A 69 -14.79 -6.77 2.03
N LEU A 70 -13.62 -6.98 2.64
CA LEU A 70 -12.48 -7.63 2.00
C LEU A 70 -12.37 -9.10 2.40
N ASP A 71 -11.61 -9.88 1.64
CA ASP A 71 -11.48 -11.32 1.83
C ASP A 71 -10.37 -11.71 2.81
N GLY A 72 -9.55 -10.74 3.23
CA GLY A 72 -8.43 -10.97 4.14
C GLY A 72 -7.32 -9.95 3.99
N THR A 73 -6.09 -10.38 4.24
CA THR A 73 -4.90 -9.52 4.26
C THR A 73 -3.75 -10.14 3.48
N CYS A 74 -2.84 -9.29 2.98
CA CYS A 74 -1.51 -9.74 2.60
C CYS A 74 -0.46 -9.20 3.58
N ALA A 75 0.47 -10.07 3.94
CA ALA A 75 1.48 -9.88 4.96
C ALA A 75 2.90 -9.94 4.37
N SER A 76 3.82 -9.15 4.93
CA SER A 76 5.21 -9.07 4.47
C SER A 76 6.18 -9.94 5.31
N GLY A 77 5.66 -10.72 6.26
CA GLY A 77 6.41 -11.60 7.14
C GLY A 77 5.59 -12.13 8.29
N LEU A 78 6.26 -12.80 9.24
CA LEU A 78 5.62 -13.51 10.35
C LEU A 78 4.73 -12.62 11.22
N ASN A 79 5.22 -11.44 11.62
CA ASN A 79 4.49 -10.56 12.53
C ASN A 79 3.21 -10.03 11.89
N GLU A 80 3.26 -9.65 10.60
CA GLU A 80 2.06 -9.23 9.88
C GLU A 80 1.11 -10.41 9.63
N ALA A 81 1.60 -11.63 9.38
CA ALA A 81 0.76 -12.81 9.23
C ALA A 81 -0.01 -13.12 10.53
N LYS A 82 0.68 -13.11 11.69
CA LYS A 82 0.06 -13.24 13.01
C LYS A 82 -0.97 -12.13 13.26
N PHE A 83 -0.62 -10.90 12.94
CA PHE A 83 -1.47 -9.73 13.11
C PHE A 83 -2.73 -9.82 12.23
N GLY A 84 -2.56 -10.14 10.94
CA GLY A 84 -3.66 -10.33 10.01
C GLY A 84 -4.62 -11.42 10.49
N LYS A 85 -4.09 -12.59 10.84
CA LYS A 85 -4.90 -13.71 11.35
C LYS A 85 -5.70 -13.35 12.60
N LYS A 86 -5.11 -12.56 13.50
CA LYS A 86 -5.73 -12.20 14.79
C LYS A 86 -6.78 -11.10 14.66
N PHE A 87 -6.53 -10.08 13.86
CA PHE A 87 -7.33 -8.85 13.87
C PHE A 87 -8.15 -8.61 12.60
N PHE A 88 -7.85 -9.31 11.51
CA PHE A 88 -8.52 -9.20 10.22
C PHE A 88 -8.96 -10.58 9.73
N PRO A 89 -10.09 -11.11 10.26
CA PRO A 89 -10.57 -12.43 9.84
C PRO A 89 -10.65 -12.59 8.32
N GLY A 90 -10.18 -13.73 7.82
CA GLY A 90 -10.17 -14.05 6.41
C GLY A 90 -8.89 -14.74 5.94
N ILE A 91 -8.60 -14.61 4.66
CA ILE A 91 -7.39 -15.15 4.02
C ILE A 91 -6.16 -14.36 4.49
N VAL A 92 -5.08 -15.05 4.79
CA VAL A 92 -3.76 -14.45 4.99
C VAL A 92 -2.85 -14.93 3.86
N SER A 93 -2.40 -13.99 3.02
CA SER A 93 -1.44 -14.23 1.94
C SER A 93 -0.10 -13.63 2.33
N THR A 94 0.94 -14.46 2.52
CA THR A 94 2.24 -13.98 3.00
C THR A 94 3.28 -14.05 1.91
N TYR A 95 3.88 -12.90 1.62
CA TYR A 95 5.03 -12.76 0.72
C TYR A 95 6.18 -12.09 1.46
N SER A 96 7.39 -12.61 1.29
CA SER A 96 8.62 -11.92 1.70
C SER A 96 9.74 -12.17 0.68
N PRO A 97 10.65 -11.19 0.48
CA PRO A 97 11.84 -11.41 -0.36
C PRO A 97 12.71 -12.57 0.13
N ALA A 98 12.70 -12.84 1.42
CA ALA A 98 13.35 -14.01 2.01
C ALA A 98 12.65 -14.41 3.31
N PHE A 99 12.50 -15.73 3.53
CA PHE A 99 11.99 -16.29 4.78
C PHE A 99 13.13 -16.87 5.60
N LYS A 100 13.10 -16.67 6.91
CA LYS A 100 14.01 -17.33 7.84
C LYS A 100 13.60 -18.79 8.05
N LYS A 101 14.61 -19.66 8.27
CA LYS A 101 14.41 -21.10 8.45
C LYS A 101 13.60 -21.43 9.72
N ASP A 102 13.82 -20.67 10.76
CA ASP A 102 13.17 -20.80 12.08
C ASP A 102 11.75 -20.21 12.11
N GLU A 103 11.40 -19.28 11.20
CA GLU A 103 10.09 -18.65 11.16
C GLU A 103 9.09 -19.35 10.21
N ILE A 104 9.56 -20.11 9.22
CA ILE A 104 8.70 -20.61 8.13
C ILE A 104 7.56 -21.49 8.62
N GLU A 105 7.77 -22.30 9.64
CA GLU A 105 6.73 -23.19 10.19
C GLU A 105 5.61 -22.39 10.87
N GLU A 106 5.95 -21.32 11.55
CA GLU A 106 4.95 -20.42 12.10
C GLU A 106 4.21 -19.64 11.00
N ILE A 107 4.92 -19.15 9.97
CA ILE A 107 4.30 -18.51 8.83
C ILE A 107 3.29 -19.44 8.17
N ILE A 108 3.63 -20.72 8.00
CA ILE A 108 2.73 -21.75 7.46
C ILE A 108 1.45 -21.86 8.30
N LYS A 109 1.53 -21.83 9.63
CA LYS A 109 0.34 -21.93 10.52
C LYS A 109 -0.63 -20.78 10.34
N PHE A 110 -0.12 -19.56 10.05
CA PHE A 110 -0.94 -18.36 9.97
C PHE A 110 -1.37 -17.99 8.55
N SER A 111 -0.81 -18.66 7.52
CA SER A 111 -1.02 -18.28 6.11
C SER A 111 -1.90 -19.28 5.37
N ASN A 112 -2.73 -18.76 4.46
CA ASN A 112 -3.45 -19.56 3.47
C ASN A 112 -2.68 -19.61 2.14
N HIS A 113 -1.95 -18.51 1.82
CA HIS A 113 -1.03 -18.47 0.70
C HIS A 113 0.37 -18.12 1.20
N ILE A 114 1.38 -18.83 0.68
CA ILE A 114 2.79 -18.45 0.85
C ILE A 114 3.37 -18.20 -0.52
N ILE A 115 3.90 -17.01 -0.73
CA ILE A 115 4.45 -16.58 -2.00
C ILE A 115 5.95 -16.43 -1.85
N PHE A 116 6.69 -17.29 -2.56
CA PHE A 116 8.14 -17.26 -2.56
C PHE A 116 8.70 -16.26 -3.58
N ASN A 117 9.88 -15.77 -3.30
CA ASN A 117 10.58 -14.80 -4.13
C ASN A 117 11.54 -15.42 -5.14
N SER A 118 11.96 -16.66 -4.92
CA SER A 118 12.94 -17.35 -5.76
C SER A 118 12.73 -18.86 -5.78
N ILE A 119 13.26 -19.51 -6.82
CA ILE A 119 13.27 -20.98 -6.95
C ILE A 119 14.02 -21.61 -5.79
N ASN A 120 15.14 -21.01 -5.38
CA ASN A 120 15.93 -21.51 -4.26
C ASN A 120 15.13 -21.58 -2.95
N GLN A 121 14.25 -20.59 -2.69
CA GLN A 121 13.39 -20.63 -1.50
C GLN A 121 12.35 -21.74 -1.58
N ILE A 122 11.74 -21.96 -2.76
CA ILE A 122 10.80 -23.06 -2.96
C ILE A 122 11.49 -24.37 -2.65
N ASN A 123 12.66 -24.61 -3.24
CA ASN A 123 13.42 -25.84 -3.04
C ASN A 123 13.82 -26.01 -1.56
N LYS A 124 14.27 -24.93 -0.90
CA LYS A 124 14.70 -24.93 0.51
C LYS A 124 13.55 -25.34 1.48
N PHE A 125 12.33 -24.98 1.14
CA PHE A 125 11.19 -25.18 2.04
C PHE A 125 10.15 -26.17 1.53
N SER A 126 10.40 -26.86 0.40
CA SER A 126 9.49 -27.84 -0.21
C SER A 126 9.01 -28.89 0.78
N ASP A 127 9.94 -29.50 1.52
CA ASP A 127 9.61 -30.61 2.46
C ASP A 127 8.67 -30.19 3.58
N LYS A 128 8.78 -28.92 4.02
CA LYS A 128 7.89 -28.36 5.05
C LYS A 128 6.47 -28.08 4.54
N LEU A 129 6.29 -27.99 3.23
CA LEU A 129 5.03 -27.66 2.57
C LEU A 129 4.24 -28.88 2.08
N VAL A 130 4.91 -29.99 1.76
CA VAL A 130 4.29 -31.20 1.18
C VAL A 130 3.11 -31.71 2.01
N SER A 131 3.22 -31.70 3.33
CA SER A 131 2.15 -32.18 4.23
C SER A 131 1.08 -31.14 4.56
N LYS A 132 1.24 -29.89 4.13
CA LYS A 132 0.42 -28.73 4.55
C LYS A 132 -0.63 -28.34 3.51
N LYS A 133 -1.63 -29.24 3.33
CA LYS A 133 -2.72 -29.07 2.33
C LYS A 133 -3.54 -27.78 2.48
N HIS A 134 -3.50 -27.11 3.64
CA HIS A 134 -4.23 -25.86 3.87
C HIS A 134 -3.53 -24.62 3.29
N VAL A 135 -2.26 -24.75 2.86
CA VAL A 135 -1.47 -23.66 2.31
C VAL A 135 -1.31 -23.83 0.81
N SER A 136 -1.64 -22.81 0.07
CA SER A 136 -1.40 -22.72 -1.36
C SER A 136 -0.10 -21.96 -1.64
N VAL A 137 0.79 -22.57 -2.41
CA VAL A 137 2.11 -22.04 -2.69
C VAL A 137 2.08 -21.26 -4.00
N GLY A 138 2.69 -20.10 -3.99
CA GLY A 138 2.89 -19.26 -5.16
C GLY A 138 4.33 -18.77 -5.30
N ILE A 139 4.60 -18.20 -6.47
CA ILE A 139 5.86 -17.51 -6.73
C ILE A 139 5.62 -16.10 -7.25
N ARG A 140 6.42 -15.16 -6.77
CA ARG A 140 6.41 -13.80 -7.32
C ARG A 140 7.22 -13.76 -8.59
N ILE A 141 6.65 -13.17 -9.63
CA ILE A 141 7.29 -12.91 -10.91
C ILE A 141 7.63 -11.43 -11.07
N ASN A 142 8.74 -11.14 -11.72
CA ASN A 142 9.14 -9.82 -12.16
C ASN A 142 8.90 -9.71 -13.68
N PRO A 143 7.93 -8.89 -14.12
CA PRO A 143 7.65 -8.71 -15.54
C PRO A 143 8.71 -7.93 -16.30
N MET A 144 9.71 -7.36 -15.62
CA MET A 144 10.72 -6.46 -16.20
C MET A 144 10.09 -5.24 -16.89
N TYR A 145 8.93 -4.84 -16.38
CA TYR A 145 8.16 -3.70 -16.89
C TYR A 145 7.52 -2.96 -15.71
N SER A 146 7.72 -1.65 -15.67
CA SER A 146 7.09 -0.75 -14.71
C SER A 146 7.07 0.66 -15.26
N GLU A 147 6.00 1.38 -14.98
CA GLU A 147 5.83 2.80 -15.30
C GLU A 147 6.00 3.68 -14.05
N VAL A 148 6.51 3.13 -12.97
CA VAL A 148 6.77 3.86 -11.72
C VAL A 148 7.91 4.85 -11.95
N LYS A 149 7.62 6.15 -11.75
CA LYS A 149 8.58 7.23 -12.01
C LYS A 149 9.71 7.28 -10.98
N THR A 150 9.40 7.04 -9.73
CA THR A 150 10.39 7.08 -8.63
C THR A 150 11.14 5.75 -8.58
N LYS A 151 12.42 5.76 -8.93
CA LYS A 151 13.26 4.55 -9.01
C LYS A 151 13.20 3.67 -7.75
N LYS A 152 13.18 4.27 -6.56
CA LYS A 152 13.09 3.55 -5.27
C LYS A 152 11.83 2.68 -5.15
N TYR A 153 10.73 3.08 -5.78
CA TYR A 153 9.44 2.37 -5.74
C TYR A 153 9.24 1.43 -6.93
N ASN A 154 10.18 1.40 -7.88
CA ASN A 154 10.13 0.48 -9.00
C ASN A 154 10.52 -0.94 -8.56
N THR A 155 9.52 -1.78 -8.37
CA THR A 155 9.69 -3.17 -7.93
C THR A 155 10.05 -4.13 -9.07
N CYS A 156 10.03 -3.68 -10.32
CA CYS A 156 10.15 -4.51 -11.53
C CYS A 156 11.33 -4.12 -12.44
N GLY A 157 12.28 -3.34 -11.92
CA GLY A 157 13.50 -2.99 -12.65
C GLY A 157 14.46 -4.19 -12.80
N TYR A 158 15.43 -4.04 -13.69
CA TYR A 158 16.45 -5.06 -13.97
C TYR A 158 17.21 -5.53 -12.72
N GLN A 159 17.53 -4.60 -11.82
CA GLN A 159 18.26 -4.89 -10.57
C GLN A 159 17.31 -5.16 -9.39
N SER A 160 16.02 -5.34 -9.63
CA SER A 160 15.08 -5.62 -8.55
C SER A 160 15.34 -7.00 -7.95
N ARG A 161 15.44 -7.05 -6.62
CA ARG A 161 15.51 -8.30 -5.86
C ARG A 161 14.16 -9.01 -5.70
N LEU A 162 13.08 -8.46 -6.29
CA LEU A 162 11.69 -8.86 -6.02
C LEU A 162 11.13 -9.70 -7.16
N GLY A 163 11.02 -10.99 -6.92
CA GLY A 163 10.46 -11.96 -7.85
C GLY A 163 11.46 -12.53 -8.85
N ILE A 164 11.10 -13.63 -9.48
CA ILE A 164 11.87 -14.25 -10.57
C ILE A 164 11.52 -13.59 -11.91
N HIS A 165 12.48 -13.54 -12.83
CA HIS A 165 12.21 -13.11 -14.19
C HIS A 165 11.28 -14.10 -14.90
N LEU A 166 10.40 -13.61 -15.76
CA LEU A 166 9.45 -14.45 -16.50
C LEU A 166 10.12 -15.59 -17.29
N ASN A 167 11.36 -15.41 -17.76
CA ASN A 167 12.11 -16.44 -18.46
C ASN A 167 12.50 -17.63 -17.56
N GLN A 168 12.51 -17.45 -16.23
CA GLN A 168 12.84 -18.51 -15.28
C GLN A 168 11.64 -19.43 -15.01
N LEU A 169 10.42 -19.09 -15.46
CA LEU A 169 9.25 -19.95 -15.31
C LEU A 169 9.46 -21.34 -15.90
N LYS A 170 10.23 -21.48 -16.97
CA LYS A 170 10.60 -22.78 -17.57
C LYS A 170 11.39 -23.70 -16.64
N ASN A 171 12.05 -23.14 -15.62
CA ASN A 171 12.87 -23.89 -14.66
C ASN A 171 12.07 -24.27 -13.40
N LEU A 172 10.78 -23.91 -13.31
CA LEU A 172 9.94 -24.22 -12.17
C LEU A 172 9.35 -25.62 -12.28
N ASN A 173 9.39 -26.36 -11.19
CA ASN A 173 8.54 -27.53 -11.01
C ASN A 173 7.18 -27.05 -10.46
N PHE A 174 6.16 -27.08 -11.30
CA PHE A 174 4.80 -26.65 -10.94
C PHE A 174 4.00 -27.64 -10.10
N ASN A 175 4.51 -28.82 -9.77
CA ASN A 175 3.76 -29.81 -8.97
C ASN A 175 3.29 -29.26 -7.62
N ASN A 176 4.06 -28.34 -7.04
CA ASN A 176 3.76 -27.74 -5.74
C ASN A 176 3.48 -26.24 -5.81
N ILE A 177 3.35 -25.67 -7.02
CA ILE A 177 3.10 -24.23 -7.22
C ILE A 177 1.70 -24.07 -7.81
N ASN A 178 0.83 -23.41 -7.05
CA ASN A 178 -0.56 -23.21 -7.45
C ASN A 178 -0.85 -21.77 -7.90
N GLY A 179 0.07 -20.85 -7.69
CA GLY A 179 -0.22 -19.45 -7.97
C GLY A 179 0.96 -18.62 -8.44
N LEU A 180 0.63 -17.56 -9.14
CA LEU A 180 1.56 -16.50 -9.51
C LEU A 180 1.16 -15.19 -8.85
N HIS A 181 2.16 -14.41 -8.46
CA HIS A 181 1.99 -13.07 -7.91
C HIS A 181 2.90 -12.09 -8.64
N PHE A 182 2.42 -10.90 -8.89
CA PHE A 182 3.27 -9.77 -9.25
C PHE A 182 2.77 -8.48 -8.58
N HIS A 183 3.66 -7.52 -8.42
CA HIS A 183 3.34 -6.20 -7.89
C HIS A 183 4.26 -5.19 -8.58
N SER A 184 3.73 -4.44 -9.52
CA SER A 184 4.48 -3.58 -10.45
C SER A 184 4.07 -2.11 -10.40
N LEU A 185 2.97 -1.79 -9.70
CA LEU A 185 2.41 -0.45 -9.63
C LEU A 185 2.73 0.23 -8.30
N CYS A 186 2.82 1.57 -8.35
CA CYS A 186 2.82 2.45 -7.19
C CYS A 186 2.07 3.72 -7.59
N GLU A 187 0.91 3.98 -6.93
CA GLU A 187 0.06 5.15 -7.12
C GLU A 187 -0.42 5.39 -8.57
N GLN A 188 -0.69 4.32 -9.30
CA GLN A 188 -0.99 4.39 -10.72
C GLN A 188 -2.47 4.06 -11.03
N ASN A 189 -2.88 4.33 -12.26
CA ASN A 189 -4.23 4.05 -12.77
C ASN A 189 -4.34 2.64 -13.35
N PHE A 190 -5.56 2.22 -13.65
CA PHE A 190 -5.92 0.95 -14.25
C PHE A 190 -5.14 0.64 -15.54
N SER A 191 -4.99 1.62 -16.44
CA SER A 191 -4.31 1.44 -17.73
C SER A 191 -2.87 0.90 -17.60
N THR A 192 -2.17 1.26 -16.52
CA THR A 192 -0.83 0.70 -16.25
C THR A 192 -0.89 -0.78 -15.87
N LEU A 193 -1.90 -1.20 -15.12
CA LEU A 193 -2.11 -2.62 -14.83
C LEU A 193 -2.38 -3.42 -16.11
N GLU A 194 -3.21 -2.88 -17.00
CA GLU A 194 -3.54 -3.49 -18.29
C GLU A 194 -2.29 -3.68 -19.15
N ARG A 195 -1.49 -2.63 -19.36
CA ARG A 195 -0.22 -2.73 -20.10
C ARG A 195 0.78 -3.69 -19.45
N THR A 196 0.85 -3.73 -18.13
CA THR A 196 1.67 -4.71 -17.41
C THR A 196 1.20 -6.13 -17.69
N TRP A 197 -0.11 -6.37 -17.67
CA TRP A 197 -0.69 -7.69 -17.97
C TRP A 197 -0.39 -8.14 -19.40
N GLU A 198 -0.43 -7.25 -20.37
CA GLU A 198 -0.08 -7.55 -21.77
C GLU A 198 1.36 -8.08 -21.91
N LYS A 199 2.30 -7.62 -21.06
CA LYS A 199 3.68 -8.15 -21.03
C LYS A 199 3.77 -9.51 -20.33
N ILE A 200 2.92 -9.74 -19.32
CA ILE A 200 2.95 -10.96 -18.52
C ILE A 200 2.22 -12.11 -19.21
N PHE A 201 1.01 -11.87 -19.73
CA PHE A 201 0.10 -12.91 -20.16
C PHE A 201 0.68 -13.88 -21.22
N PRO A 202 1.35 -13.43 -22.28
CA PRO A 202 1.95 -14.36 -23.26
C PRO A 202 2.98 -15.31 -22.65
N ARG A 203 3.69 -14.84 -21.61
CA ARG A 203 4.76 -15.59 -20.94
C ARG A 203 4.23 -16.61 -19.94
N ILE A 204 3.09 -16.35 -19.30
CA ILE A 204 2.48 -17.28 -18.33
C ILE A 204 1.49 -18.24 -18.98
N LYS A 205 0.98 -17.93 -20.17
CA LYS A 205 -0.04 -18.72 -20.88
C LYS A 205 0.27 -20.23 -20.93
N PRO A 206 1.50 -20.68 -21.20
CA PRO A 206 1.84 -22.11 -21.22
C PRO A 206 1.68 -22.82 -19.87
N TYR A 207 1.69 -22.07 -18.79
CA TYR A 207 1.69 -22.58 -17.42
C TYR A 207 0.32 -22.49 -16.74
N LEU A 208 -0.69 -21.89 -17.37
CA LEU A 208 -2.02 -21.68 -16.79
C LEU A 208 -2.67 -22.98 -16.28
N LYS A 209 -2.44 -24.10 -16.93
CA LYS A 209 -2.96 -25.41 -16.53
C LYS A 209 -2.53 -25.87 -15.13
N TYR A 210 -1.46 -25.31 -14.58
CA TYR A 210 -0.94 -25.60 -13.24
C TYR A 210 -1.45 -24.62 -12.18
N LEU A 211 -2.01 -23.48 -12.61
CA LEU A 211 -2.35 -22.37 -11.71
C LEU A 211 -3.80 -22.44 -11.27
N LYS A 212 -4.01 -22.26 -9.98
CA LYS A 212 -5.32 -22.08 -9.36
C LYS A 212 -5.67 -20.62 -9.16
N TRP A 213 -4.65 -19.77 -8.99
CA TRP A 213 -4.84 -18.36 -8.75
C TRP A 213 -3.71 -17.49 -9.34
N ILE A 214 -4.07 -16.23 -9.60
CA ILE A 214 -3.14 -15.18 -10.01
C ILE A 214 -3.43 -13.94 -9.17
N ASN A 215 -2.39 -13.43 -8.50
CA ASN A 215 -2.46 -12.23 -7.70
C ASN A 215 -1.79 -11.08 -8.45
N LEU A 216 -2.57 -10.06 -8.77
CA LEU A 216 -2.13 -8.91 -9.56
C LEU A 216 -1.47 -7.82 -8.69
N GLY A 217 -1.33 -8.06 -7.37
CA GLY A 217 -0.75 -7.11 -6.42
C GLY A 217 -1.63 -5.91 -6.14
N GLY A 218 -1.01 -4.85 -5.70
CA GLY A 218 -1.63 -3.56 -5.39
C GLY A 218 -0.92 -2.40 -6.08
N GLY A 219 -0.95 -1.22 -5.44
CA GLY A 219 -0.25 -0.03 -5.92
C GLY A 219 -1.02 0.76 -6.97
N HIS A 220 -2.28 0.43 -7.22
CA HIS A 220 -3.18 1.23 -8.04
C HIS A 220 -4.26 1.88 -7.17
N HIS A 221 -4.53 3.16 -7.44
CA HIS A 221 -5.43 4.00 -6.65
C HIS A 221 -6.90 3.78 -7.01
N ILE A 222 -7.43 2.59 -6.77
CA ILE A 222 -8.78 2.16 -7.16
C ILE A 222 -9.86 3.13 -6.66
N THR A 223 -9.66 3.72 -5.50
CA THR A 223 -10.66 4.60 -4.84
C THR A 223 -10.47 6.09 -5.16
N ARG A 224 -9.53 6.43 -6.02
CA ARG A 224 -9.36 7.80 -6.51
C ARG A 224 -10.45 8.14 -7.52
N ASN A 225 -10.95 9.37 -7.48
CA ASN A 225 -12.09 9.81 -8.29
C ASN A 225 -11.91 9.68 -9.81
N ASP A 226 -10.67 9.81 -10.30
CA ASP A 226 -10.31 9.72 -11.73
C ASP A 226 -9.91 8.31 -12.17
N TYR A 227 -10.10 7.29 -11.30
CA TYR A 227 -9.76 5.91 -11.63
C TYR A 227 -10.85 5.25 -12.46
N ASP A 228 -10.47 4.61 -13.57
CA ASP A 228 -11.42 3.89 -14.44
C ASP A 228 -11.85 2.54 -13.83
N ILE A 229 -12.88 2.60 -13.00
CA ILE A 229 -13.48 1.41 -12.36
C ILE A 229 -14.14 0.48 -13.38
N ASN A 230 -14.77 1.02 -14.41
CA ASN A 230 -15.46 0.21 -15.41
C ASN A 230 -14.47 -0.57 -16.29
N GLY A 231 -13.37 0.09 -16.67
CA GLY A 231 -12.25 -0.56 -17.35
C GLY A 231 -11.65 -1.68 -16.49
N LEU A 232 -11.39 -1.42 -15.21
CA LEU A 232 -10.90 -2.46 -14.29
C LEU A 232 -11.86 -3.66 -14.22
N ILE A 233 -13.16 -3.45 -14.06
CA ILE A 233 -14.14 -4.54 -13.98
C ILE A 233 -14.15 -5.36 -15.27
N LYS A 234 -14.17 -4.70 -16.43
CA LYS A 234 -14.11 -5.38 -17.75
C LYS A 234 -12.84 -6.23 -17.88
N PHE A 235 -11.70 -5.65 -17.52
CA PHE A 235 -10.41 -6.29 -17.58
C PHE A 235 -10.31 -7.52 -16.64
N LEU A 236 -10.76 -7.41 -15.39
CA LEU A 236 -10.74 -8.52 -14.44
C LEU A 236 -11.61 -9.70 -14.91
N ASN A 237 -12.79 -9.42 -15.45
CA ASN A 237 -13.64 -10.45 -16.04
C ASN A 237 -12.98 -11.12 -17.25
N GLN A 238 -12.29 -10.36 -18.11
CA GLN A 238 -11.54 -10.92 -19.25
C GLN A 238 -10.38 -11.80 -18.81
N ILE A 239 -9.61 -11.37 -17.80
CA ILE A 239 -8.52 -12.18 -17.24
C ILE A 239 -9.08 -13.50 -16.69
N LYS A 240 -10.15 -13.43 -15.90
CA LYS A 240 -10.77 -14.61 -15.30
C LYS A 240 -11.24 -15.61 -16.36
N LEU A 241 -11.89 -15.14 -17.41
CA LEU A 241 -12.32 -15.98 -18.53
C LEU A 241 -11.14 -16.63 -19.25
N LYS A 242 -10.08 -15.87 -19.53
CA LYS A 242 -8.89 -16.35 -20.26
C LYS A 242 -8.03 -17.31 -19.44
N THR A 243 -7.93 -17.11 -18.12
CA THR A 243 -7.02 -17.88 -17.27
C THR A 243 -7.71 -19.01 -16.53
N LYS A 244 -9.01 -18.89 -16.27
CA LYS A 244 -9.81 -19.77 -15.38
C LYS A 244 -9.28 -19.83 -13.94
N CYS A 245 -8.44 -18.87 -13.55
CA CYS A 245 -7.85 -18.77 -12.22
C CYS A 245 -8.69 -17.85 -11.31
N GLN A 246 -8.60 -18.07 -10.01
CA GLN A 246 -9.05 -17.08 -9.03
C GLN A 246 -8.10 -15.87 -9.09
N ILE A 247 -8.65 -14.69 -9.26
CA ILE A 247 -7.87 -13.45 -9.32
C ILE A 247 -7.88 -12.79 -7.94
N TYR A 248 -6.71 -12.26 -7.54
CA TYR A 248 -6.51 -11.50 -6.30
C TYR A 248 -5.99 -10.11 -6.59
N LEU A 249 -6.42 -9.15 -5.76
CA LEU A 249 -5.88 -7.78 -5.70
C LEU A 249 -5.43 -7.50 -4.26
N GLU A 250 -4.38 -6.68 -4.11
CA GLU A 250 -3.80 -6.32 -2.81
C GLU A 250 -3.76 -4.80 -2.60
N PRO A 251 -4.90 -4.07 -2.63
CA PRO A 251 -4.89 -2.66 -2.31
C PRO A 251 -4.45 -2.43 -0.87
N GLY A 252 -3.61 -1.43 -0.66
CA GLY A 252 -3.25 -0.93 0.65
C GLY A 252 -3.81 0.47 0.83
N GLU A 253 -3.12 1.47 0.32
CA GLU A 253 -3.50 2.88 0.38
C GLU A 253 -4.93 3.13 -0.13
N ALA A 254 -5.34 2.50 -1.23
CA ALA A 254 -6.67 2.65 -1.78
C ALA A 254 -7.81 2.31 -0.79
N VAL A 255 -7.55 1.47 0.23
CA VAL A 255 -8.55 1.16 1.28
C VAL A 255 -8.78 2.35 2.18
N VAL A 256 -7.76 3.12 2.47
CA VAL A 256 -7.76 4.25 3.42
C VAL A 256 -7.52 5.60 2.75
N PHE A 257 -7.59 5.64 1.43
CA PHE A 257 -7.33 6.85 0.66
C PHE A 257 -8.18 8.02 1.15
N GLN A 258 -7.52 9.14 1.46
CA GLN A 258 -8.12 10.36 2.00
C GLN A 258 -8.89 10.21 3.33
N SER A 259 -8.70 9.14 4.07
CA SER A 259 -9.45 8.87 5.30
C SER A 259 -8.78 9.38 6.58
N GLY A 260 -7.63 10.01 6.51
CA GLY A 260 -6.90 10.45 7.70
C GLY A 260 -6.14 11.75 7.53
N ILE A 261 -5.89 12.39 8.67
CA ILE A 261 -4.99 13.51 8.83
C ILE A 261 -4.04 13.23 9.99
N ILE A 262 -2.88 13.88 9.98
CA ILE A 262 -2.04 14.00 11.17
C ILE A 262 -2.29 15.36 11.81
N VAL A 263 -2.42 15.39 13.12
CA VAL A 263 -2.56 16.61 13.94
C VAL A 263 -1.30 16.74 14.77
N GLY A 264 -0.63 17.86 14.62
CA GLY A 264 0.52 18.28 15.43
C GLY A 264 0.23 19.60 16.13
N GLU A 265 1.00 19.89 17.16
CA GLU A 265 0.95 21.13 17.94
C GLU A 265 2.24 21.91 17.75
N ILE A 266 2.16 23.23 17.65
CA ILE A 266 3.32 24.12 17.54
C ILE A 266 3.94 24.30 18.92
N LEU A 267 5.19 23.83 19.07
CA LEU A 267 5.95 23.90 20.31
C LEU A 267 6.80 25.17 20.40
N ASP A 268 7.29 25.66 19.25
CA ASP A 268 8.10 26.88 19.19
C ASP A 268 7.96 27.57 17.82
N LEU A 269 8.21 28.89 17.78
CA LEU A 269 8.19 29.71 16.58
C LEU A 269 9.45 30.59 16.51
N ILE A 270 10.38 30.22 15.65
CA ILE A 270 11.58 30.99 15.32
C ILE A 270 11.21 32.05 14.29
N LYS A 271 11.13 33.29 14.73
CA LYS A 271 10.80 34.41 13.85
C LYS A 271 12.02 34.84 13.04
N SER A 272 11.89 34.89 11.73
CA SER A 272 12.92 35.45 10.86
C SER A 272 12.83 36.97 10.85
N SER A 273 13.98 37.65 10.98
CA SER A 273 14.12 39.08 10.75
C SER A 273 14.35 39.44 9.29
N ASN A 274 14.63 38.44 8.44
CA ASN A 274 14.93 38.63 7.01
C ASN A 274 13.73 38.20 6.17
N ALA A 275 13.21 39.13 5.36
CA ALA A 275 12.07 38.88 4.46
C ALA A 275 12.31 37.72 3.45
N LYS A 276 13.57 37.36 3.17
CA LYS A 276 13.92 36.28 2.23
C LYS A 276 13.94 34.88 2.89
N THR A 277 13.88 34.82 4.20
CA THR A 277 13.88 33.55 4.95
C THR A 277 12.52 33.33 5.61
N PRO A 278 11.94 32.11 5.55
CA PRO A 278 10.67 31.83 6.20
C PRO A 278 10.81 31.87 7.72
N HIS A 279 9.73 32.13 8.44
CA HIS A 279 9.64 31.78 9.85
C HIS A 279 9.67 30.25 9.97
N ILE A 280 10.08 29.72 11.14
CA ILE A 280 10.16 28.27 11.37
C ILE A 280 9.28 27.91 12.56
N ALA A 281 8.29 27.06 12.35
CA ALA A 281 7.49 26.46 13.41
C ALA A 281 8.04 25.05 13.70
N ILE A 282 8.41 24.84 14.95
CA ILE A 282 8.77 23.50 15.47
C ILE A 282 7.50 22.87 16.04
N THR A 283 7.22 21.64 15.62
CA THR A 283 6.02 20.92 16.03
C THR A 283 6.37 19.63 16.78
N ASP A 284 5.40 19.03 17.46
CA ASP A 284 5.53 17.72 18.12
C ASP A 284 5.38 16.53 17.13
N ILE A 285 5.11 16.80 15.87
CA ILE A 285 5.15 15.79 14.81
C ILE A 285 6.48 15.84 14.06
N SER A 286 6.93 14.69 13.57
CA SER A 286 8.21 14.56 12.85
C SER A 286 7.99 13.87 11.51
N ALA A 287 8.60 14.40 10.46
CA ALA A 287 8.61 13.74 9.15
C ALA A 287 9.31 12.37 9.25
N THR A 288 10.38 12.25 10.05
CA THR A 288 11.12 10.98 10.21
C THR A 288 10.28 9.86 10.81
N CYS A 289 9.33 10.19 11.70
CA CYS A 289 8.54 9.21 12.45
C CYS A 289 7.13 9.01 11.87
N HIS A 290 6.49 10.10 11.42
CA HIS A 290 5.09 10.08 11.06
C HIS A 290 4.83 10.08 9.56
N MET A 291 5.76 10.63 8.77
CA MET A 291 5.66 10.75 7.31
C MET A 291 7.04 10.59 6.65
N PRO A 292 7.73 9.44 6.80
CA PRO A 292 9.11 9.28 6.31
C PRO A 292 9.23 9.37 4.78
N ASP A 293 8.16 9.15 4.05
CA ASP A 293 8.05 9.34 2.61
C ASP A 293 8.28 10.80 2.16
N VAL A 294 8.00 11.78 3.00
CA VAL A 294 8.33 13.20 2.76
C VAL A 294 9.85 13.39 2.59
N ILE A 295 10.65 12.61 3.31
CA ILE A 295 12.12 12.64 3.23
C ILE A 295 12.62 11.71 2.13
N GLU A 296 12.07 10.51 2.05
CA GLU A 296 12.51 9.46 1.12
C GLU A 296 12.22 9.76 -0.36
N ALA A 297 11.08 10.38 -0.65
CA ALA A 297 10.64 10.76 -1.98
C ALA A 297 10.00 12.15 -1.94
N PRO A 298 10.79 13.21 -1.76
CA PRO A 298 10.34 14.53 -1.33
C PRO A 298 9.09 15.05 -2.03
N TYR A 299 8.07 15.36 -1.24
CA TYR A 299 6.87 16.07 -1.64
C TYR A 299 6.41 16.97 -0.49
N LYS A 300 5.55 17.94 -0.77
CA LYS A 300 4.94 18.79 0.26
C LYS A 300 3.61 18.16 0.66
N PRO A 301 3.43 17.67 1.89
CA PRO A 301 2.12 17.25 2.41
C PRO A 301 1.10 18.39 2.35
N THR A 302 -0.17 18.06 2.15
CA THR A 302 -1.22 19.07 2.13
C THR A 302 -1.52 19.54 3.55
N LEU A 303 -1.40 20.83 3.81
CA LEU A 303 -1.92 21.45 5.02
C LEU A 303 -3.41 21.78 4.82
N LEU A 304 -4.27 21.32 5.76
CA LEU A 304 -5.69 21.68 5.75
C LEU A 304 -5.84 23.20 5.90
N ASN A 305 -6.72 23.78 5.08
CA ASN A 305 -7.01 25.21 5.11
C ASN A 305 -5.80 26.16 4.84
N GLU A 306 -4.73 25.65 4.19
CA GLU A 306 -3.64 26.52 3.74
C GLU A 306 -4.22 27.64 2.86
N PRO A 307 -4.04 28.93 3.21
CA PRO A 307 -4.53 30.03 2.40
C PRO A 307 -3.69 30.20 1.12
N LEU A 308 -4.27 30.81 0.10
CA LEU A 308 -3.57 31.13 -1.16
C LEU A 308 -2.45 32.15 -0.94
N GLU A 309 -2.67 33.08 0.01
CA GLU A 309 -1.73 34.14 0.35
C GLU A 309 -1.52 34.21 1.86
N GLY A 310 -0.38 34.75 2.30
CA GLY A 310 -0.07 34.88 3.71
C GLY A 310 1.41 34.80 4.03
N LYS A 311 1.75 34.75 5.31
CA LYS A 311 3.12 34.64 5.78
C LYS A 311 3.63 33.22 5.58
N GLU A 312 4.82 33.08 4.99
CA GLU A 312 5.45 31.78 4.77
C GLU A 312 6.10 31.30 6.08
N VAL A 313 5.72 30.08 6.50
CA VAL A 313 6.26 29.40 7.66
C VAL A 313 6.72 28.00 7.23
N MET A 314 7.95 27.66 7.56
CA MET A 314 8.48 26.30 7.41
C MET A 314 8.09 25.48 8.63
N ILE A 315 7.44 24.34 8.40
CA ILE A 315 7.07 23.40 9.46
C ILE A 315 8.15 22.33 9.57
N GLY A 316 8.74 22.22 10.75
CA GLY A 316 9.73 21.22 11.11
C GLY A 316 9.33 20.38 12.31
N GLY A 317 9.93 19.20 12.43
CA GLY A 317 9.78 18.30 13.57
C GLY A 317 10.74 18.58 14.70
N PRO A 318 10.60 17.88 15.84
CA PRO A 318 11.39 18.08 17.04
C PRO A 318 12.70 17.27 17.07
N SER A 319 13.01 16.50 16.02
CA SER A 319 14.21 15.68 15.99
C SER A 319 15.48 16.50 15.69
N CYS A 320 16.65 15.94 16.02
CA CYS A 320 17.94 16.56 15.71
C CYS A 320 18.38 16.41 14.24
N LEU A 321 17.55 15.76 13.38
CA LEU A 321 17.85 15.66 11.97
C LEU A 321 17.50 17.00 11.27
N ALA A 322 18.49 17.66 10.69
CA ALA A 322 18.28 18.93 9.98
C ALA A 322 17.23 18.86 8.84
N GLY A 323 17.03 17.68 8.26
CA GLY A 323 16.03 17.40 7.22
C GLY A 323 14.64 16.99 7.74
N ASP A 324 14.39 17.07 9.05
CA ASP A 324 13.07 16.78 9.63
C ASP A 324 12.09 17.94 9.38
N ILE A 325 11.74 18.10 8.11
CA ILE A 325 10.96 19.23 7.61
C ILE A 325 9.81 18.70 6.73
N PHE A 326 8.60 19.15 6.99
CA PHE A 326 7.42 18.84 6.18
C PHE A 326 7.31 19.71 4.92
N GLY A 327 7.74 20.97 5.02
CA GLY A 327 7.69 21.92 3.92
C GLY A 327 7.39 23.35 4.37
N LYS A 328 7.20 24.24 3.38
CA LYS A 328 6.81 25.64 3.60
C LYS A 328 5.33 25.83 3.31
N TYR A 329 4.65 26.49 4.21
CA TYR A 329 3.20 26.70 4.16
C TYR A 329 2.85 28.16 4.40
N LYS A 330 1.71 28.58 3.88
CA LYS A 330 1.19 29.92 4.07
C LYS A 330 0.19 29.94 5.24
N PHE A 331 0.26 30.97 6.04
CA PHE A 331 -0.65 31.25 7.15
C PHE A 331 -1.15 32.69 7.05
N LYS A 332 -2.43 32.95 7.32
CA LYS A 332 -3.00 34.29 7.33
C LYS A 332 -2.29 35.20 8.35
N THR A 333 -2.07 34.65 9.54
CA THR A 333 -1.28 35.24 10.62
C THR A 333 -0.20 34.24 11.02
N LEU A 334 0.88 34.69 11.65
CA LEU A 334 1.83 33.76 12.25
C LEU A 334 1.11 32.88 13.30
N PRO A 335 1.38 31.59 13.28
CA PRO A 335 0.81 30.71 14.29
C PRO A 335 1.39 31.00 15.69
N ASN A 336 0.65 30.65 16.71
CA ASN A 336 1.09 30.76 18.11
C ASN A 336 1.54 29.42 18.65
N LEU A 337 2.27 29.45 19.77
CA LEU A 337 2.57 28.27 20.57
C LEU A 337 1.24 27.64 21.05
N GLY A 338 1.13 26.30 20.91
CA GLY A 338 -0.07 25.55 21.23
C GLY A 338 -1.12 25.47 20.11
N ASP A 339 -0.96 26.19 19.01
CA ASP A 339 -1.84 26.02 17.84
C ASP A 339 -1.67 24.62 17.22
N LYS A 340 -2.78 24.05 16.76
CA LYS A 340 -2.82 22.71 16.16
C LYS A 340 -3.11 22.76 14.69
#